data_2bf50e21526fcfe1c655ea6c20492a1b
#
_entry.id   2bf50e21526fcfe1c655ea6c20492a1b
#
_cell.length_a   1.000
_cell.length_b   1.000
_cell.length_c   1.000
_cell.angle_alpha   90.00
_cell.angle_beta   90.00
_cell.angle_gamma   90.00
#
_symmetry.space_group_name_H-M   'P 1'
#
loop_
_entity.id
_entity.type
_entity.pdbx_description
1 polymer ?
#
loop_
_entity_poly.entity_id
_entity_poly.type
_entity_poly.pdbx_seq_one_letter_code
_entity_poly.pdbx_strand_id
1 'polypeptide(L)'
;MLFSSIPFLYYFLPLVLAVYFLVPRGAKNAVLFASSLLFYAWGEPRFCVFMLLSIAQGYVFGRLIERNRKHTRRSKLFLTASVCLSLGLLGYCKYADFFISSLNAVTGASIKLLHVALPIGISFYTFQILSYVVDVYRGSVPAQKSFLKLGTYIAMFPQLIAGPIVRYAEIAPQLDSRETTLEDVSSGACRFVIGLSKKVLLANVLYELITAFQQSRDLSVLYFWLYAVSFTLQLYFDFSGYSDMAIGLGRIFGFRFSENFNYPYISASVTEFWRRWHISLSSWFRDYVYIPLGGNRVSKAKWLRNILVVWMLTGLWHGASWNFVLWGLGFAVLLVAEKLVYGRLLQRTHVLKHVYTLLLVTLSFVLFNADSVSEAVSQLGAMFGAGGLPLVSTEGVYYLKSYAGIFLFAAIGATPLVSNAISRFGKTRFGAQALTVLQPLVMLALLAACTAFLVDGSFNPILYFRF
;
A
#
# COMPACT_ATOMS: atom_id res chain seq x y z
N MET A 1 8.23 -6.99 13.32
CA MET A 1 8.03 -8.37 12.76
C MET A 1 7.46 -8.23 11.36
N LEU A 2 7.79 -9.12 10.40
CA LEU A 2 7.26 -9.10 9.03
C LEU A 2 6.38 -10.31 8.79
N PHE A 3 5.32 -10.18 7.96
CA PHE A 3 4.46 -11.33 7.60
C PHE A 3 5.22 -12.42 6.86
N SER A 4 6.18 -12.04 6.02
CA SER A 4 7.09 -12.93 5.31
C SER A 4 8.33 -13.28 6.14
N SER A 5 8.19 -13.63 7.40
CA SER A 5 9.30 -14.06 8.25
C SER A 5 8.98 -15.35 8.99
N ILE A 6 9.97 -16.19 9.19
CA ILE A 6 9.84 -17.46 9.93
C ILE A 6 9.23 -17.24 11.33
N PRO A 7 9.69 -16.24 12.16
CA PRO A 7 9.09 -16.00 13.46
C PRO A 7 7.59 -15.65 13.40
N PHE A 8 7.15 -14.92 12.35
CA PHE A 8 5.74 -14.61 12.18
C PHE A 8 4.93 -15.85 11.79
N LEU A 9 5.38 -16.57 10.76
CA LEU A 9 4.63 -17.68 10.16
C LEU A 9 4.47 -18.87 11.09
N TYR A 10 5.51 -19.22 11.83
CA TYR A 10 5.58 -20.47 12.58
C TYR A 10 5.47 -20.33 14.10
N TYR A 11 5.60 -19.12 14.63
CA TYR A 11 5.46 -18.89 16.08
C TYR A 11 4.35 -17.89 16.40
N PHE A 12 4.44 -16.67 15.91
CA PHE A 12 3.50 -15.62 16.27
C PHE A 12 2.08 -15.91 15.76
N LEU A 13 1.92 -16.16 14.46
CA LEU A 13 0.60 -16.35 13.85
C LEU A 13 -0.13 -17.59 14.41
N PRO A 14 0.49 -18.80 14.51
CA PRO A 14 -0.16 -19.96 15.10
C PRO A 14 -0.58 -19.73 16.55
N LEU A 15 0.28 -19.09 17.36
CA LEU A 15 -0.04 -18.78 18.76
C LEU A 15 -1.24 -17.82 18.86
N VAL A 16 -1.23 -16.74 18.08
CA VAL A 16 -2.34 -15.77 18.05
C VAL A 16 -3.63 -16.42 17.60
N LEU A 17 -3.59 -17.27 16.56
CA LEU A 17 -4.77 -18.00 16.08
C LEU A 17 -5.30 -18.96 17.16
N ALA A 18 -4.43 -19.74 17.80
CA ALA A 18 -4.83 -20.64 18.87
C ALA A 18 -5.53 -19.88 19.99
N VAL A 19 -4.92 -18.81 20.50
CA VAL A 19 -5.52 -18.01 21.58
C VAL A 19 -6.85 -17.38 21.09
N TYR A 20 -6.88 -16.81 19.89
CA TYR A 20 -8.07 -16.14 19.34
C TYR A 20 -9.29 -17.07 19.20
N PHE A 21 -9.08 -18.33 18.80
CA PHE A 21 -10.17 -19.29 18.67
C PHE A 21 -10.57 -19.98 19.99
N LEU A 22 -9.66 -20.03 20.96
CA LEU A 22 -9.93 -20.60 22.28
C LEU A 22 -10.69 -19.65 23.23
N VAL A 23 -10.52 -18.32 23.06
CA VAL A 23 -11.19 -17.35 23.94
C VAL A 23 -12.66 -17.13 23.60
N PRO A 24 -13.51 -16.76 24.59
CA PRO A 24 -14.90 -16.39 24.32
C PRO A 24 -14.99 -15.15 23.42
N ARG A 25 -16.14 -15.02 22.72
CA ARG A 25 -16.38 -13.93 21.73
C ARG A 25 -16.04 -12.53 22.27
N GLY A 26 -16.37 -12.25 23.53
CA GLY A 26 -16.11 -10.95 24.17
C GLY A 26 -14.64 -10.60 24.35
N ALA A 27 -13.76 -11.60 24.44
CA ALA A 27 -12.31 -11.42 24.61
C ALA A 27 -11.54 -11.31 23.28
N LYS A 28 -12.15 -11.63 22.14
CA LYS A 28 -11.48 -11.66 20.83
C LYS A 28 -10.83 -10.32 20.45
N ASN A 29 -11.49 -9.19 20.73
CA ASN A 29 -10.92 -7.86 20.47
C ASN A 29 -9.71 -7.58 21.39
N ALA A 30 -9.74 -8.03 22.65
CA ALA A 30 -8.61 -7.86 23.56
C ALA A 30 -7.38 -8.67 23.09
N VAL A 31 -7.59 -9.91 22.64
CA VAL A 31 -6.52 -10.74 22.04
C VAL A 31 -5.92 -10.06 20.82
N LEU A 32 -6.75 -9.58 19.90
CA LEU A 32 -6.26 -8.88 18.71
C LEU A 32 -5.51 -7.59 19.05
N PHE A 33 -6.02 -6.79 20.00
CA PHE A 33 -5.34 -5.57 20.41
C PHE A 33 -3.99 -5.87 21.08
N ALA A 34 -3.95 -6.80 22.02
CA ALA A 34 -2.72 -7.18 22.71
C ALA A 34 -1.68 -7.77 21.75
N SER A 35 -2.09 -8.70 20.87
CA SER A 35 -1.20 -9.29 19.87
C SER A 35 -0.71 -8.25 18.86
N SER A 36 -1.55 -7.27 18.48
CA SER A 36 -1.15 -6.18 17.60
C SER A 36 -0.12 -5.26 18.24
N LEU A 37 -0.27 -4.93 19.51
CA LEU A 37 0.73 -4.18 20.27
C LEU A 37 2.05 -4.95 20.38
N LEU A 38 1.99 -6.25 20.64
CA LEU A 38 3.17 -7.11 20.69
C LEU A 38 3.86 -7.18 19.31
N PHE A 39 3.09 -7.34 18.24
CA PHE A 39 3.61 -7.34 16.86
C PHE A 39 4.33 -6.03 16.53
N TYR A 40 3.76 -4.91 16.93
CA TYR A 40 4.33 -3.59 16.71
C TYR A 40 5.59 -3.35 17.55
N ALA A 41 5.52 -3.68 18.84
CA ALA A 41 6.62 -3.55 19.80
C ALA A 41 7.84 -4.43 19.45
N TRP A 42 7.63 -5.54 18.76
CA TRP A 42 8.73 -6.40 18.29
C TRP A 42 9.73 -5.67 17.39
N GLY A 43 9.26 -4.74 16.57
CA GLY A 43 10.14 -3.93 15.72
C GLY A 43 10.62 -2.66 16.41
N GLU A 44 9.68 -1.95 17.06
CA GLU A 44 9.89 -0.57 17.53
C GLU A 44 9.13 -0.31 18.85
N PRO A 45 9.61 -0.84 20.00
CA PRO A 45 8.89 -0.75 21.27
C PRO A 45 8.62 0.70 21.72
N ARG A 46 9.53 1.62 21.45
CA ARG A 46 9.39 3.04 21.82
C ARG A 46 8.22 3.72 21.13
N PHE A 47 7.87 3.31 19.91
CA PHE A 47 6.80 3.92 19.14
C PHE A 47 5.41 3.39 19.48
N CYS A 48 5.29 2.33 20.30
CA CYS A 48 4.01 1.92 20.87
C CYS A 48 3.34 3.06 21.64
N VAL A 49 4.13 3.91 22.32
CA VAL A 49 3.62 5.07 23.05
C VAL A 49 2.94 6.06 22.10
N PHE A 50 3.56 6.37 20.95
CA PHE A 50 2.97 7.27 19.94
C PHE A 50 1.67 6.71 19.39
N MET A 51 1.60 5.41 19.11
CA MET A 51 0.39 4.77 18.64
C MET A 51 -0.72 4.82 19.70
N LEU A 52 -0.41 4.49 20.96
CA LEU A 52 -1.38 4.54 22.07
C LEU A 52 -1.88 5.97 22.32
N LEU A 53 -1.01 6.98 22.27
CA LEU A 53 -1.39 8.38 22.37
C LEU A 53 -2.28 8.80 21.22
N SER A 54 -2.00 8.35 20.00
CA SER A 54 -2.82 8.60 18.82
C SER A 54 -4.20 7.94 18.93
N ILE A 55 -4.27 6.71 19.44
CA ILE A 55 -5.54 6.03 19.73
C ILE A 55 -6.34 6.80 20.79
N ALA A 56 -5.68 7.19 21.89
CA ALA A 56 -6.30 7.94 22.97
C ALA A 56 -6.85 9.31 22.49
N GLN A 57 -6.06 10.00 21.68
CA GLN A 57 -6.48 11.26 21.04
C GLN A 57 -7.71 11.04 20.15
N GLY A 58 -7.69 10.06 19.25
CA GLY A 58 -8.83 9.74 18.40
C GLY A 58 -10.10 9.38 19.21
N TYR A 59 -9.92 8.59 20.28
CA TYR A 59 -11.01 8.22 21.19
C TYR A 59 -11.63 9.44 21.90
N VAL A 60 -10.80 10.27 22.52
CA VAL A 60 -11.27 11.44 23.28
C VAL A 60 -11.96 12.43 22.34
N PHE A 61 -11.31 12.79 21.23
CA PHE A 61 -11.91 13.75 20.30
C PHE A 61 -13.14 13.21 19.59
N GLY A 62 -13.19 11.93 19.23
CA GLY A 62 -14.40 11.31 18.70
C GLY A 62 -15.59 11.47 19.66
N ARG A 63 -15.39 11.19 20.96
CA ARG A 63 -16.41 11.36 22.00
C ARG A 63 -16.81 12.83 22.20
N LEU A 64 -15.85 13.73 22.19
CA LEU A 64 -16.11 15.18 22.34
C LEU A 64 -16.89 15.75 21.13
N ILE A 65 -16.54 15.33 19.92
CA ILE A 65 -17.24 15.71 18.69
C ILE A 65 -18.72 15.25 18.77
N GLU A 66 -18.95 13.97 19.09
CA GLU A 66 -20.30 13.42 19.18
C GLU A 66 -21.14 14.12 20.28
N ARG A 67 -20.58 14.28 21.49
CA ARG A 67 -21.26 14.95 22.61
C ARG A 67 -21.66 16.39 22.29
N ASN A 68 -20.85 17.09 21.47
CA ASN A 68 -21.08 18.47 21.08
C ASN A 68 -21.76 18.60 19.70
N ARG A 69 -22.33 17.55 19.15
CA ARG A 69 -22.90 17.54 17.79
C ARG A 69 -23.97 18.61 17.57
N LYS A 70 -24.76 18.93 18.60
CA LYS A 70 -25.75 20.03 18.57
C LYS A 70 -25.09 21.42 18.53
N HIS A 71 -23.84 21.55 18.94
CA HIS A 71 -23.08 22.81 18.98
C HIS A 71 -22.02 22.82 17.90
N THR A 72 -22.40 23.17 16.68
CA THR A 72 -21.54 23.10 15.47
C THR A 72 -20.15 23.74 15.66
N ARG A 73 -20.07 24.91 16.32
CA ARG A 73 -18.77 25.59 16.57
C ARG A 73 -17.84 24.75 17.45
N ARG A 74 -18.36 24.18 18.57
CA ARG A 74 -17.57 23.36 19.49
C ARG A 74 -17.14 22.03 18.83
N SER A 75 -18.07 21.39 18.15
CA SER A 75 -17.78 20.15 17.43
C SER A 75 -16.72 20.36 16.35
N LYS A 76 -16.79 21.48 15.60
CA LYS A 76 -15.77 21.86 14.61
C LYS A 76 -14.42 22.16 15.26
N LEU A 77 -14.41 22.84 16.43
CA LEU A 77 -13.17 23.11 17.18
C LEU A 77 -12.46 21.79 17.57
N PHE A 78 -13.20 20.82 18.12
CA PHE A 78 -12.65 19.52 18.50
C PHE A 78 -12.15 18.73 17.28
N LEU A 79 -12.88 18.77 16.16
CA LEU A 79 -12.41 18.19 14.92
C LEU A 79 -11.09 18.83 14.47
N THR A 80 -11.03 20.16 14.41
CA THR A 80 -9.82 20.90 14.01
C THR A 80 -8.64 20.56 14.92
N ALA A 81 -8.85 20.55 16.25
CA ALA A 81 -7.81 20.20 17.21
C ALA A 81 -7.30 18.77 16.98
N SER A 82 -8.19 17.80 16.76
CA SER A 82 -7.82 16.40 16.46
C SER A 82 -7.00 16.31 15.16
N VAL A 83 -7.44 17.00 14.11
CA VAL A 83 -6.74 17.02 12.81
C VAL A 83 -5.35 17.66 12.96
N CYS A 84 -5.26 18.80 13.65
CA CYS A 84 -3.97 19.49 13.88
C CYS A 84 -3.00 18.64 14.69
N LEU A 85 -3.47 17.96 15.74
CA LEU A 85 -2.62 17.07 16.55
C LEU A 85 -2.12 15.87 15.73
N SER A 86 -3.01 15.22 14.96
CA SER A 86 -2.64 14.07 14.13
C SER A 86 -1.66 14.45 13.00
N LEU A 87 -1.95 15.55 12.29
CA LEU A 87 -1.07 16.05 11.23
C LEU A 87 0.21 16.67 11.79
N GLY A 88 0.15 17.29 12.97
CA GLY A 88 1.33 17.83 13.66
C GLY A 88 2.32 16.75 14.04
N LEU A 89 1.83 15.63 14.62
CA LEU A 89 2.66 14.47 14.94
C LEU A 89 3.27 13.85 13.67
N LEU A 90 2.46 13.63 12.63
CA LEU A 90 2.94 13.13 11.34
C LEU A 90 3.95 14.11 10.72
N GLY A 91 3.68 15.42 10.78
CA GLY A 91 4.55 16.48 10.29
C GLY A 91 5.90 16.48 10.97
N TYR A 92 5.90 16.36 12.29
CA TYR A 92 7.12 16.29 13.09
C TYR A 92 7.94 15.03 12.77
N CYS A 93 7.31 13.85 12.75
CA CYS A 93 8.04 12.60 12.55
C CYS A 93 8.49 12.38 11.10
N LYS A 94 7.71 12.82 10.11
CA LYS A 94 7.98 12.47 8.69
C LYS A 94 8.53 13.64 7.89
N TYR A 95 8.12 14.88 8.17
CA TYR A 95 8.37 16.00 7.25
C TYR A 95 9.28 17.09 7.82
N ALA A 96 9.62 17.07 9.11
CA ALA A 96 10.42 18.15 9.73
C ALA A 96 11.76 18.35 9.01
N ASP A 97 12.52 17.26 8.80
CA ASP A 97 13.84 17.33 8.16
C ASP A 97 13.76 17.69 6.68
N PHE A 98 12.71 17.27 5.99
CA PHE A 98 12.45 17.68 4.61
C PHE A 98 12.21 19.18 4.47
N PHE A 99 11.41 19.76 5.36
CA PHE A 99 11.17 21.20 5.35
C PHE A 99 12.41 21.99 5.77
N ILE A 100 13.15 21.53 6.78
CA ILE A 100 14.40 22.18 7.23
C ILE A 100 15.45 22.13 6.11
N SER A 101 15.66 20.98 5.47
CA SER A 101 16.63 20.85 4.38
C SER A 101 16.25 21.68 3.16
N SER A 102 14.96 21.73 2.82
CA SER A 102 14.47 22.58 1.72
C SER A 102 14.64 24.07 2.04
N LEU A 103 14.38 24.49 3.28
CA LEU A 103 14.58 25.86 3.71
C LEU A 103 16.07 26.24 3.68
N ASN A 104 16.94 25.37 4.20
CA ASN A 104 18.39 25.58 4.15
C ASN A 104 18.88 25.74 2.70
N ALA A 105 18.38 24.88 1.78
CA ALA A 105 18.76 24.94 0.37
C ALA A 105 18.35 26.25 -0.32
N VAL A 106 17.19 26.83 0.03
CA VAL A 106 16.69 28.06 -0.56
C VAL A 106 17.29 29.31 0.07
N THR A 107 17.50 29.31 1.39
CA THR A 107 17.92 30.51 2.13
C THR A 107 19.41 30.55 2.40
N GLY A 108 20.15 29.45 2.20
CA GLY A 108 21.54 29.32 2.62
C GLY A 108 21.71 29.20 4.15
N ALA A 109 20.63 29.03 4.91
CA ALA A 109 20.67 28.81 6.35
C ALA A 109 21.28 27.44 6.68
N SER A 110 21.82 27.31 7.90
CA SER A 110 22.40 26.05 8.41
C SER A 110 21.63 25.56 9.63
N ILE A 111 20.30 25.48 9.50
CA ILE A 111 19.44 24.94 10.57
C ILE A 111 19.71 23.46 10.71
N LYS A 112 19.99 23.01 11.93
CA LYS A 112 20.30 21.60 12.21
C LYS A 112 19.09 20.72 11.98
N LEU A 113 19.28 19.59 11.28
CA LEU A 113 18.26 18.55 11.12
C LEU A 113 17.97 17.87 12.46
N LEU A 114 16.72 17.46 12.64
CA LEU A 114 16.25 16.85 13.89
C LEU A 114 16.55 15.35 13.97
N HIS A 115 16.72 14.69 12.81
CA HIS A 115 16.93 13.24 12.69
C HIS A 115 15.90 12.41 13.46
N VAL A 116 14.61 12.81 13.38
CA VAL A 116 13.52 12.11 14.04
C VAL A 116 13.29 10.78 13.35
N ALA A 117 13.39 9.70 14.13
CA ALA A 117 13.07 8.38 13.60
C ALA A 117 11.57 8.25 13.28
N LEU A 118 11.25 7.70 12.11
CA LEU A 118 9.88 7.57 11.61
C LEU A 118 9.20 6.34 12.23
N PRO A 119 8.12 6.49 13.02
CA PRO A 119 7.36 5.36 13.53
C PRO A 119 6.71 4.56 12.39
N ILE A 120 6.95 3.26 12.35
CA ILE A 120 6.38 2.38 11.34
C ILE A 120 4.84 2.50 11.34
N GLY A 121 4.24 2.67 10.16
CA GLY A 121 2.79 2.75 10.01
C GLY A 121 2.14 4.06 10.47
N ILE A 122 2.91 5.10 10.89
CA ILE A 122 2.33 6.37 11.35
C ILE A 122 1.42 7.01 10.29
N SER A 123 1.76 6.94 9.02
CA SER A 123 0.93 7.45 7.92
C SER A 123 -0.41 6.72 7.83
N PHE A 124 -0.43 5.40 8.05
CA PHE A 124 -1.64 4.57 7.99
C PHE A 124 -2.57 4.84 9.18
N TYR A 125 -2.08 4.73 10.42
CA TYR A 125 -2.95 4.94 11.56
C TYR A 125 -3.38 6.42 11.72
N THR A 126 -2.59 7.38 11.23
CA THR A 126 -3.02 8.77 11.12
C THR A 126 -4.22 8.90 10.19
N PHE A 127 -4.18 8.28 9.00
CA PHE A 127 -5.31 8.30 8.07
C PHE A 127 -6.57 7.60 8.62
N GLN A 128 -6.39 6.52 9.38
CA GLN A 128 -7.50 5.84 10.06
C GLN A 128 -8.14 6.76 11.11
N ILE A 129 -7.35 7.43 11.94
CA ILE A 129 -7.85 8.36 12.96
C ILE A 129 -8.54 9.56 12.31
N LEU A 130 -7.91 10.18 11.30
CA LEU A 130 -8.48 11.31 10.57
C LEU A 130 -9.83 10.95 9.95
N SER A 131 -9.93 9.81 9.24
CA SER A 131 -11.20 9.37 8.67
C SER A 131 -12.24 9.11 9.74
N TYR A 132 -11.87 8.46 10.85
CA TYR A 132 -12.77 8.21 11.97
C TYR A 132 -13.35 9.49 12.57
N VAL A 133 -12.53 10.46 12.95
CA VAL A 133 -13.03 11.71 13.57
C VAL A 133 -13.85 12.56 12.60
N VAL A 134 -13.48 12.56 11.31
CA VAL A 134 -14.27 13.23 10.25
C VAL A 134 -15.61 12.55 10.05
N ASP A 135 -15.67 11.22 10.04
CA ASP A 135 -16.92 10.46 9.87
C ASP A 135 -17.85 10.63 11.08
N VAL A 136 -17.31 10.68 12.31
CA VAL A 136 -18.07 11.04 13.52
C VAL A 136 -18.63 12.45 13.40
N TYR A 137 -17.82 13.42 12.96
CA TYR A 137 -18.28 14.81 12.77
C TYR A 137 -19.38 14.92 11.70
N ARG A 138 -19.24 14.22 10.58
CA ARG A 138 -20.27 14.15 9.52
C ARG A 138 -21.53 13.42 9.99
N GLY A 139 -21.44 12.63 11.05
CA GLY A 139 -22.50 11.78 11.56
C GLY A 139 -22.73 10.52 10.76
N SER A 140 -21.77 10.13 9.95
CA SER A 140 -21.79 8.88 9.19
C SER A 140 -21.64 7.66 10.10
N VAL A 141 -20.93 7.83 11.23
CA VAL A 141 -20.77 6.79 12.26
C VAL A 141 -20.92 7.38 13.66
N PRO A 142 -21.38 6.60 14.66
CA PRO A 142 -21.33 7.00 16.06
C PRO A 142 -19.89 6.94 16.59
N ALA A 143 -19.56 7.75 17.59
CA ALA A 143 -18.28 7.67 18.25
C ALA A 143 -18.15 6.36 19.05
N GLN A 144 -17.03 5.67 18.91
CA GLN A 144 -16.77 4.42 19.62
C GLN A 144 -16.71 4.66 21.13
N LYS A 145 -17.51 3.89 21.89
CA LYS A 145 -17.61 3.99 23.35
C LYS A 145 -16.55 3.16 24.08
N SER A 146 -15.95 2.18 23.41
CA SER A 146 -14.92 1.30 23.95
C SER A 146 -13.55 1.68 23.42
N PHE A 147 -12.64 2.06 24.32
CA PHE A 147 -11.23 2.31 23.95
C PHE A 147 -10.59 1.07 23.32
N LEU A 148 -10.89 -0.11 23.86
CA LEU A 148 -10.41 -1.38 23.34
C LEU A 148 -10.82 -1.62 21.89
N LYS A 149 -12.08 -1.41 21.55
CA LYS A 149 -12.57 -1.61 20.16
C LYS A 149 -11.94 -0.61 19.20
N LEU A 150 -11.82 0.67 19.59
CA LEU A 150 -11.12 1.66 18.76
C LEU A 150 -9.64 1.33 18.61
N GLY A 151 -8.99 0.91 19.71
CA GLY A 151 -7.60 0.47 19.70
C GLY A 151 -7.38 -0.75 18.81
N THR A 152 -8.28 -1.74 18.88
CA THR A 152 -8.25 -2.90 17.97
C THR A 152 -8.33 -2.44 16.52
N TYR A 153 -9.25 -1.54 16.17
CA TYR A 153 -9.38 -1.00 14.82
C TYR A 153 -8.08 -0.35 14.32
N ILE A 154 -7.50 0.52 15.13
CA ILE A 154 -6.33 1.31 14.70
C ILE A 154 -5.05 0.47 14.70
N ALA A 155 -4.84 -0.36 15.73
CA ALA A 155 -3.60 -1.10 15.91
C ALA A 155 -3.56 -2.46 15.20
N MET A 156 -4.68 -2.94 14.64
CA MET A 156 -4.82 -4.31 14.11
C MET A 156 -3.68 -4.69 13.16
N PHE A 157 -2.83 -5.63 13.56
CA PHE A 157 -1.58 -5.97 12.86
C PHE A 157 -1.76 -6.38 11.39
N PRO A 158 -2.85 -7.05 10.95
CA PRO A 158 -3.03 -7.36 9.53
C PRO A 158 -3.00 -6.14 8.61
N GLN A 159 -3.52 -5.01 9.05
CA GLN A 159 -3.63 -3.81 8.21
C GLN A 159 -2.59 -2.71 8.52
N LEU A 160 -1.96 -2.76 9.72
CA LEU A 160 -1.25 -1.64 10.32
C LEU A 160 -0.07 -1.11 9.49
N ILE A 161 0.74 -1.98 8.88
CA ILE A 161 2.01 -1.59 8.25
C ILE A 161 1.81 -1.17 6.79
N ALA A 162 1.21 -2.02 5.96
CA ALA A 162 1.02 -1.80 4.52
C ALA A 162 -0.26 -2.50 4.00
N GLY A 163 -1.22 -2.76 4.86
CA GLY A 163 -2.54 -3.29 4.47
C GLY A 163 -3.39 -2.23 3.76
N PRO A 164 -4.60 -2.58 3.31
CA PRO A 164 -5.57 -1.60 2.86
C PRO A 164 -5.85 -0.56 3.96
N ILE A 165 -6.03 0.71 3.59
CA ILE A 165 -6.48 1.75 4.53
C ILE A 165 -7.96 1.52 4.80
N VAL A 166 -8.24 0.70 5.81
CA VAL A 166 -9.62 0.34 6.21
C VAL A 166 -10.25 1.50 6.96
N ARG A 167 -11.48 1.84 6.63
CA ARG A 167 -12.24 2.88 7.33
C ARG A 167 -12.99 2.31 8.51
N TYR A 168 -13.18 3.12 9.55
CA TYR A 168 -13.93 2.69 10.72
C TYR A 168 -15.36 2.25 10.36
N ALA A 169 -16.04 2.97 9.47
CA ALA A 169 -17.39 2.64 9.00
C ALA A 169 -17.50 1.23 8.41
N GLU A 170 -16.43 0.73 7.75
CA GLU A 170 -16.43 -0.59 7.10
C GLU A 170 -16.40 -1.74 8.11
N ILE A 171 -15.74 -1.55 9.25
CA ILE A 171 -15.52 -2.62 10.22
C ILE A 171 -16.19 -2.40 11.58
N ALA A 172 -16.78 -1.23 11.82
CA ALA A 172 -17.45 -0.94 13.09
C ALA A 172 -18.48 -2.02 13.52
N PRO A 173 -19.38 -2.51 12.65
CA PRO A 173 -20.29 -3.59 13.00
C PRO A 173 -19.55 -4.90 13.35
N GLN A 174 -18.42 -5.17 12.68
CA GLN A 174 -17.63 -6.38 12.85
C GLN A 174 -16.78 -6.35 14.15
N LEU A 175 -16.52 -5.16 14.70
CA LEU A 175 -15.93 -5.01 16.03
C LEU A 175 -16.93 -5.35 17.15
N ASP A 176 -18.22 -5.16 16.90
CA ASP A 176 -19.28 -5.46 17.86
C ASP A 176 -19.67 -6.94 17.81
N SER A 177 -19.89 -7.46 16.62
CA SER A 177 -20.25 -8.85 16.41
C SER A 177 -19.69 -9.35 15.08
N ARG A 178 -18.96 -10.45 15.12
CA ARG A 178 -18.48 -11.16 13.95
C ARG A 178 -18.44 -12.66 14.18
N GLU A 179 -18.75 -13.38 13.14
CA GLU A 179 -18.63 -14.83 13.09
C GLU A 179 -17.56 -15.20 12.06
N THR A 180 -16.87 -16.28 12.32
CA THR A 180 -15.86 -16.82 11.43
C THR A 180 -16.25 -18.24 11.11
N THR A 181 -16.53 -18.54 9.85
CA THR A 181 -16.82 -19.89 9.38
C THR A 181 -15.54 -20.63 8.98
N LEU A 182 -15.59 -21.95 8.86
CA LEU A 182 -14.47 -22.71 8.31
C LEU A 182 -14.13 -22.29 6.87
N GLU A 183 -15.15 -21.90 6.08
CA GLU A 183 -14.94 -21.35 4.74
C GLU A 183 -14.18 -20.04 4.78
N ASP A 184 -14.46 -19.15 5.73
CA ASP A 184 -13.72 -17.90 5.92
C ASP A 184 -12.25 -18.19 6.27
N VAL A 185 -12.00 -19.12 7.17
CA VAL A 185 -10.63 -19.51 7.55
C VAL A 185 -9.89 -20.11 6.36
N SER A 186 -10.51 -21.06 5.64
CA SER A 186 -9.90 -21.70 4.48
C SER A 186 -9.59 -20.71 3.37
N SER A 187 -10.58 -19.92 2.95
CA SER A 187 -10.38 -18.92 1.89
C SER A 187 -9.41 -17.79 2.30
N GLY A 188 -9.41 -17.40 3.58
CA GLY A 188 -8.45 -16.46 4.14
C GLY A 188 -7.03 -17.01 4.13
N ALA A 189 -6.84 -18.28 4.52
CA ALA A 189 -5.55 -18.97 4.50
C ALA A 189 -5.01 -19.10 3.06
N CYS A 190 -5.86 -19.52 2.12
CA CYS A 190 -5.48 -19.58 0.70
C CYS A 190 -5.01 -18.20 0.19
N ARG A 191 -5.77 -17.14 0.51
CA ARG A 191 -5.40 -15.79 0.09
C ARG A 191 -4.10 -15.32 0.74
N PHE A 192 -3.89 -15.66 2.01
CA PHE A 192 -2.63 -15.37 2.71
C PHE A 192 -1.44 -16.04 2.02
N VAL A 193 -1.55 -17.34 1.69
CA VAL A 193 -0.48 -18.10 1.02
C VAL A 193 -0.19 -17.54 -0.38
N ILE A 194 -1.23 -17.18 -1.14
CA ILE A 194 -1.05 -16.52 -2.45
C ILE A 194 -0.32 -15.18 -2.29
N GLY A 195 -0.70 -14.37 -1.31
CA GLY A 195 -0.01 -13.11 -1.01
C GLY A 195 1.45 -13.31 -0.61
N LEU A 196 1.71 -14.31 0.24
CA LEU A 196 3.06 -14.70 0.63
C LEU A 196 3.90 -15.15 -0.59
N SER A 197 3.30 -15.94 -1.48
CA SER A 197 3.97 -16.40 -2.71
C SER A 197 4.31 -15.23 -3.64
N LYS A 198 3.42 -14.26 -3.81
CA LYS A 198 3.71 -13.02 -4.56
C LYS A 198 4.91 -12.29 -3.97
N LYS A 199 4.97 -12.17 -2.65
CA LYS A 199 6.05 -11.48 -1.93
C LYS A 199 7.36 -12.24 -2.03
N VAL A 200 7.37 -13.53 -1.71
CA VAL A 200 8.61 -14.31 -1.56
C VAL A 200 9.14 -14.78 -2.92
N LEU A 201 8.27 -15.38 -3.76
CA LEU A 201 8.71 -16.02 -4.99
C LEU A 201 8.82 -15.08 -6.19
N LEU A 202 8.16 -13.91 -6.16
CA LEU A 202 8.24 -12.94 -7.25
C LEU A 202 8.90 -11.64 -6.81
N ALA A 203 8.37 -10.95 -5.80
CA ALA A 203 8.87 -9.63 -5.44
C ALA A 203 10.30 -9.67 -4.88
N ASN A 204 10.64 -10.62 -4.00
CA ASN A 204 11.99 -10.72 -3.45
C ASN A 204 13.01 -11.10 -4.54
N VAL A 205 12.67 -12.04 -5.43
CA VAL A 205 13.56 -12.44 -6.54
C VAL A 205 13.80 -11.28 -7.52
N LEU A 206 12.76 -10.50 -7.83
CA LEU A 206 12.92 -9.28 -8.64
C LEU A 206 13.74 -8.21 -7.92
N TYR A 207 13.65 -8.14 -6.60
CA TYR A 207 14.46 -7.19 -5.82
C TYR A 207 15.95 -7.59 -5.79
N GLU A 208 16.28 -8.87 -5.74
CA GLU A 208 17.66 -9.35 -5.91
C GLU A 208 18.24 -8.91 -7.26
N LEU A 209 17.46 -9.03 -8.33
CA LEU A 209 17.84 -8.53 -9.65
C LEU A 209 18.05 -7.01 -9.65
N ILE A 210 17.18 -6.24 -9.01
CA ILE A 210 17.31 -4.78 -8.87
C ILE A 210 18.60 -4.45 -8.14
N THR A 211 18.94 -5.18 -7.07
CA THR A 211 20.19 -4.99 -6.32
C THR A 211 21.42 -5.32 -7.17
N ALA A 212 21.36 -6.41 -7.97
CA ALA A 212 22.41 -6.76 -8.90
C ALA A 212 22.64 -5.65 -9.94
N PHE A 213 21.56 -5.09 -10.49
CA PHE A 213 21.65 -3.95 -11.39
C PHE A 213 22.28 -2.72 -10.72
N GLN A 214 21.95 -2.39 -9.48
CA GLN A 214 22.55 -1.25 -8.77
C GLN A 214 24.06 -1.39 -8.54
N GLN A 215 24.59 -2.60 -8.55
CA GLN A 215 26.02 -2.91 -8.37
C GLN A 215 26.79 -3.04 -9.69
N SER A 216 26.09 -3.21 -10.81
CA SER A 216 26.71 -3.37 -12.12
C SER A 216 27.34 -2.07 -12.64
N ARG A 217 28.42 -2.24 -13.41
CA ARG A 217 29.08 -1.16 -14.15
C ARG A 217 28.91 -1.30 -15.67
N ASP A 218 28.32 -2.41 -16.15
CA ASP A 218 28.10 -2.69 -17.57
C ASP A 218 26.76 -2.09 -18.04
N LEU A 219 26.72 -0.76 -18.11
CA LEU A 219 25.52 0.02 -18.37
C LEU A 219 25.16 0.02 -19.86
N SER A 220 23.86 -0.12 -20.15
CA SER A 220 23.29 -0.04 -21.51
C SER A 220 21.84 0.43 -21.46
N VAL A 221 21.28 0.78 -22.61
CA VAL A 221 19.86 1.12 -22.71
C VAL A 221 18.99 -0.05 -22.23
N LEU A 222 19.31 -1.29 -22.64
CA LEU A 222 18.62 -2.49 -22.21
C LEU A 222 18.67 -2.66 -20.67
N TYR A 223 19.82 -2.40 -20.06
CA TYR A 223 20.01 -2.43 -18.61
C TYR A 223 18.99 -1.54 -17.87
N PHE A 224 18.87 -0.26 -18.27
CA PHE A 224 17.95 0.67 -17.61
C PHE A 224 16.48 0.30 -17.81
N TRP A 225 16.11 -0.25 -18.97
CA TRP A 225 14.78 -0.78 -19.20
C TRP A 225 14.48 -2.01 -18.34
N LEU A 226 15.42 -2.94 -18.23
CA LEU A 226 15.25 -4.12 -17.37
C LEU A 226 15.14 -3.72 -15.90
N TYR A 227 15.95 -2.75 -15.45
CA TYR A 227 15.85 -2.20 -14.10
C TYR A 227 14.45 -1.59 -13.83
N ALA A 228 13.98 -0.74 -14.74
CA ALA A 228 12.67 -0.08 -14.61
C ALA A 228 11.49 -1.08 -14.62
N VAL A 229 11.53 -2.09 -15.50
CA VAL A 229 10.52 -3.15 -15.57
C VAL A 229 10.57 -4.04 -14.32
N SER A 230 11.78 -4.42 -13.88
CA SER A 230 11.95 -5.21 -12.64
C SER A 230 11.37 -4.50 -11.44
N PHE A 231 11.65 -3.20 -11.28
CA PHE A 231 11.10 -2.40 -10.19
C PHE A 231 9.57 -2.26 -10.29
N THR A 232 9.04 -2.04 -11.49
CA THR A 232 7.60 -1.93 -11.74
C THR A 232 6.86 -3.21 -11.31
N LEU A 233 7.37 -4.37 -11.68
CA LEU A 233 6.81 -5.67 -11.30
C LEU A 233 7.02 -5.96 -9.81
N GLN A 234 8.21 -5.71 -9.29
CA GLN A 234 8.56 -5.89 -7.88
C GLN A 234 7.63 -5.09 -6.97
N LEU A 235 7.44 -3.80 -7.25
CA LEU A 235 6.55 -2.92 -6.48
C LEU A 235 5.11 -3.45 -6.44
N TYR A 236 4.60 -3.95 -7.56
CA TYR A 236 3.26 -4.53 -7.61
C TYR A 236 3.15 -5.80 -6.77
N PHE A 237 4.07 -6.75 -6.94
CA PHE A 237 3.98 -8.02 -6.23
C PHE A 237 4.29 -7.89 -4.74
N ASP A 238 5.20 -6.99 -4.37
CA ASP A 238 5.49 -6.67 -2.97
C ASP A 238 4.24 -6.12 -2.27
N PHE A 239 3.64 -5.09 -2.84
CA PHE A 239 2.52 -4.41 -2.20
C PHE A 239 1.20 -5.17 -2.34
N SER A 240 0.89 -5.74 -3.52
CA SER A 240 -0.31 -6.56 -3.66
C SER A 240 -0.22 -7.85 -2.85
N GLY A 241 0.97 -8.44 -2.73
CA GLY A 241 1.22 -9.60 -1.88
C GLY A 241 0.95 -9.30 -0.41
N TYR A 242 1.47 -8.17 0.09
CA TYR A 242 1.17 -7.74 1.45
C TYR A 242 -0.33 -7.47 1.66
N SER A 243 -0.98 -6.80 0.71
CA SER A 243 -2.43 -6.55 0.77
C SER A 243 -3.25 -7.85 0.78
N ASP A 244 -2.87 -8.84 -0.01
CA ASP A 244 -3.52 -10.16 -0.02
C ASP A 244 -3.33 -10.90 1.30
N MET A 245 -2.13 -10.85 1.89
CA MET A 245 -1.88 -11.40 3.22
C MET A 245 -2.74 -10.71 4.28
N ALA A 246 -2.83 -9.37 4.24
CA ALA A 246 -3.64 -8.59 5.18
C ALA A 246 -5.14 -8.92 5.07
N ILE A 247 -5.68 -8.99 3.84
CA ILE A 247 -7.08 -9.34 3.59
C ILE A 247 -7.35 -10.78 4.01
N GLY A 248 -6.42 -11.71 3.73
CA GLY A 248 -6.51 -13.11 4.15
C GLY A 248 -6.58 -13.25 5.67
N LEU A 249 -5.66 -12.60 6.40
CA LEU A 249 -5.67 -12.58 7.87
C LEU A 249 -6.93 -11.92 8.42
N GLY A 250 -7.33 -10.77 7.85
CA GLY A 250 -8.59 -10.12 8.21
C GLY A 250 -9.75 -11.12 8.14
N ARG A 251 -9.86 -11.89 7.05
CA ARG A 251 -10.91 -12.89 6.85
C ARG A 251 -10.86 -14.01 7.88
N ILE A 252 -9.66 -14.51 8.22
CA ILE A 252 -9.47 -15.53 9.26
C ILE A 252 -9.97 -15.02 10.63
N PHE A 253 -9.74 -13.74 10.93
CA PHE A 253 -10.22 -13.11 12.17
C PHE A 253 -11.68 -12.61 12.11
N GLY A 254 -12.39 -12.89 11.02
CA GLY A 254 -13.80 -12.51 10.82
C GLY A 254 -14.01 -11.07 10.34
N PHE A 255 -12.98 -10.41 9.83
CA PHE A 255 -13.08 -9.08 9.22
C PHE A 255 -13.06 -9.14 7.70
N ARG A 256 -13.85 -8.27 7.07
CA ARG A 256 -13.92 -8.11 5.61
C ARG A 256 -13.24 -6.81 5.21
N PHE A 257 -12.01 -6.88 4.76
CA PHE A 257 -11.30 -5.72 4.23
C PHE A 257 -11.57 -5.56 2.74
N SER A 258 -11.61 -4.30 2.29
CA SER A 258 -11.79 -3.97 0.87
C SER A 258 -10.56 -4.31 0.06
N GLU A 259 -10.77 -4.61 -1.26
CA GLU A 259 -9.68 -4.87 -2.20
C GLU A 259 -8.81 -3.61 -2.38
N ASN A 260 -7.48 -3.84 -2.47
CA ASN A 260 -6.53 -2.77 -2.67
C ASN A 260 -5.92 -2.75 -4.08
N PHE A 261 -5.95 -3.88 -4.78
CA PHE A 261 -5.45 -4.03 -6.14
C PHE A 261 -6.41 -4.88 -6.99
N ASN A 262 -6.55 -4.50 -8.27
CA ASN A 262 -7.32 -5.25 -9.25
C ASN A 262 -6.61 -5.26 -10.61
N TYR A 263 -5.51 -6.02 -10.72
CA TYR A 263 -4.71 -6.16 -11.94
C TYR A 263 -4.44 -4.81 -12.64
N PRO A 264 -3.72 -3.88 -12.00
CA PRO A 264 -3.57 -2.51 -12.51
C PRO A 264 -2.84 -2.40 -13.84
N TYR A 265 -1.98 -3.35 -14.18
CA TYR A 265 -1.16 -3.30 -15.39
C TYR A 265 -1.90 -3.66 -16.68
N ILE A 266 -3.16 -4.14 -16.59
CA ILE A 266 -4.02 -4.28 -17.77
C ILE A 266 -4.83 -3.03 -18.09
N SER A 267 -4.61 -1.93 -17.38
CA SER A 267 -5.38 -0.68 -17.57
C SER A 267 -5.18 -0.09 -18.94
N ALA A 268 -6.26 0.48 -19.48
CA ALA A 268 -6.30 1.14 -20.78
C ALA A 268 -6.13 2.67 -20.69
N SER A 269 -5.90 3.20 -19.47
CA SER A 269 -5.69 4.62 -19.21
C SER A 269 -5.07 4.83 -17.83
N VAL A 270 -4.42 5.97 -17.61
CA VAL A 270 -3.90 6.37 -16.31
C VAL A 270 -5.03 6.50 -15.28
N THR A 271 -6.19 7.00 -15.71
CA THR A 271 -7.39 7.06 -14.85
C THR A 271 -7.84 5.66 -14.40
N GLU A 272 -7.85 4.68 -15.30
CA GLU A 272 -8.20 3.29 -14.96
C GLU A 272 -7.14 2.67 -14.08
N PHE A 273 -5.86 2.92 -14.35
CA PHE A 273 -4.75 2.44 -13.52
C PHE A 273 -4.96 2.81 -12.05
N TRP A 274 -5.27 4.06 -11.72
CA TRP A 274 -5.51 4.51 -10.35
C TRP A 274 -6.81 4.02 -9.73
N ARG A 275 -7.75 3.52 -10.51
CA ARG A 275 -8.94 2.80 -10.01
C ARG A 275 -8.64 1.36 -9.62
N ARG A 276 -7.50 0.82 -10.09
CA ARG A 276 -7.06 -0.56 -9.88
C ARG A 276 -5.85 -0.69 -8.98
N TRP A 277 -5.07 0.40 -8.83
CA TRP A 277 -3.88 0.51 -8.01
C TRP A 277 -4.19 1.24 -6.71
N HIS A 278 -3.81 0.65 -5.56
CA HIS A 278 -3.94 1.24 -4.22
C HIS A 278 -5.31 1.90 -3.99
N ILE A 279 -6.36 1.11 -4.20
CA ILE A 279 -7.76 1.55 -4.24
C ILE A 279 -8.16 2.23 -2.93
N SER A 280 -7.67 1.71 -1.80
CA SER A 280 -7.97 2.25 -0.47
C SER A 280 -7.42 3.67 -0.29
N LEU A 281 -6.19 3.97 -0.74
CA LEU A 281 -5.61 5.30 -0.69
C LEU A 281 -6.37 6.27 -1.62
N SER A 282 -6.60 5.86 -2.86
CA SER A 282 -7.31 6.67 -3.86
C SER A 282 -8.73 7.02 -3.38
N SER A 283 -9.45 6.07 -2.79
CA SER A 283 -10.77 6.30 -2.22
C SER A 283 -10.71 7.20 -0.98
N TRP A 284 -9.67 7.07 -0.14
CA TRP A 284 -9.48 7.93 1.02
C TRP A 284 -9.28 9.40 0.60
N PHE A 285 -8.35 9.68 -0.32
CA PHE A 285 -8.13 11.04 -0.83
C PHE A 285 -9.36 11.61 -1.54
N ARG A 286 -10.10 10.77 -2.28
CA ARG A 286 -11.36 11.18 -2.90
C ARG A 286 -12.35 11.69 -1.87
N ASP A 287 -12.59 10.93 -0.78
CA ASP A 287 -13.71 11.16 0.13
C ASP A 287 -13.38 12.17 1.24
N TYR A 288 -12.10 12.29 1.60
CA TYR A 288 -11.67 13.19 2.69
C TYR A 288 -10.97 14.47 2.20
N VAL A 289 -10.52 14.53 0.95
CA VAL A 289 -9.87 15.71 0.38
C VAL A 289 -10.58 16.21 -0.87
N TYR A 290 -10.72 15.39 -1.90
CA TYR A 290 -11.25 15.83 -3.20
C TYR A 290 -12.69 16.29 -3.14
N ILE A 291 -13.59 15.49 -2.57
CA ILE A 291 -15.02 15.81 -2.42
C ILE A 291 -15.22 17.03 -1.52
N PRO A 292 -14.59 17.16 -0.33
CA PRO A 292 -14.70 18.37 0.49
C PRO A 292 -14.21 19.66 -0.19
N LEU A 293 -13.25 19.58 -1.11
CA LEU A 293 -12.81 20.74 -1.93
C LEU A 293 -13.79 21.09 -3.06
N GLY A 294 -14.91 20.35 -3.18
CA GLY A 294 -15.96 20.52 -4.19
C GLY A 294 -15.88 19.53 -5.35
N GLY A 295 -14.89 18.65 -5.38
CA GLY A 295 -14.75 17.59 -6.38
C GLY A 295 -14.70 18.13 -7.82
N ASN A 296 -15.55 17.54 -8.67
CA ASN A 296 -15.74 17.95 -10.06
C ASN A 296 -16.96 18.86 -10.28
N ARG A 297 -17.68 19.22 -9.20
CA ARG A 297 -18.90 20.07 -9.22
C ARG A 297 -18.58 21.54 -9.01
N VAL A 298 -17.43 22.01 -9.49
CA VAL A 298 -16.92 23.37 -9.34
C VAL A 298 -16.42 23.91 -10.69
N SER A 299 -16.03 25.20 -10.75
CA SER A 299 -15.44 25.78 -11.96
C SER A 299 -14.16 25.03 -12.39
N LYS A 300 -13.78 25.10 -13.67
CA LYS A 300 -12.59 24.43 -14.24
C LYS A 300 -11.31 24.75 -13.44
N ALA A 301 -11.12 26.02 -13.06
CA ALA A 301 -9.95 26.45 -12.28
C ALA A 301 -9.92 25.78 -10.89
N LYS A 302 -11.05 25.74 -10.17
CA LYS A 302 -11.15 25.07 -8.88
C LYS A 302 -10.99 23.55 -9.01
N TRP A 303 -11.54 22.95 -10.07
CA TRP A 303 -11.34 21.54 -10.37
C TRP A 303 -9.86 21.18 -10.59
N LEU A 304 -9.13 22.00 -11.40
CA LEU A 304 -7.70 21.82 -11.61
C LEU A 304 -6.92 21.94 -10.29
N ARG A 305 -7.19 22.96 -9.48
CA ARG A 305 -6.63 23.11 -8.14
C ARG A 305 -6.87 21.84 -7.29
N ASN A 306 -8.09 21.31 -7.29
CA ASN A 306 -8.45 20.14 -6.49
C ASN A 306 -7.62 18.92 -6.91
N ILE A 307 -7.42 18.69 -8.21
CA ILE A 307 -6.56 17.61 -8.70
C ILE A 307 -5.11 17.83 -8.28
N LEU A 308 -4.55 19.02 -8.50
CA LEU A 308 -3.16 19.34 -8.10
C LEU A 308 -2.94 19.14 -6.60
N VAL A 309 -3.85 19.64 -5.76
CA VAL A 309 -3.76 19.46 -4.29
C VAL A 309 -3.78 17.99 -3.91
N VAL A 310 -4.73 17.21 -4.43
CA VAL A 310 -4.83 15.77 -4.11
C VAL A 310 -3.57 15.03 -4.51
N TRP A 311 -3.06 15.26 -5.70
CA TRP A 311 -1.89 14.53 -6.20
C TRP A 311 -0.58 14.98 -5.56
N MET A 312 -0.44 16.28 -5.24
CA MET A 312 0.67 16.78 -4.44
C MET A 312 0.68 16.12 -3.05
N LEU A 313 -0.48 16.06 -2.37
CA LEU A 313 -0.61 15.39 -1.07
C LEU A 313 -0.39 13.87 -1.17
N THR A 314 -0.80 13.25 -2.27
CA THR A 314 -0.54 11.83 -2.53
C THR A 314 0.97 11.58 -2.67
N GLY A 315 1.68 12.43 -3.40
CA GLY A 315 3.14 12.37 -3.50
C GLY A 315 3.82 12.54 -2.13
N LEU A 316 3.48 13.59 -1.39
CA LEU A 316 3.99 13.82 -0.04
C LEU A 316 3.70 12.65 0.92
N TRP A 317 2.52 12.04 0.81
CA TRP A 317 2.18 10.89 1.65
C TRP A 317 3.14 9.70 1.42
N HIS A 318 3.59 9.48 0.19
CA HIS A 318 4.55 8.43 -0.12
C HIS A 318 5.93 8.71 0.48
N GLY A 319 6.43 9.94 0.42
CA GLY A 319 7.75 10.25 0.99
C GLY A 319 8.01 11.74 1.14
N ALA A 320 8.91 12.06 2.07
CA ALA A 320 9.36 13.40 2.35
C ALA A 320 10.55 13.78 1.45
N SER A 321 10.32 13.83 0.13
CA SER A 321 11.31 14.21 -0.87
C SER A 321 10.65 14.81 -2.12
N TRP A 322 11.39 15.64 -2.87
CA TRP A 322 10.88 16.33 -4.05
C TRP A 322 10.54 15.39 -5.21
N ASN A 323 11.23 14.25 -5.35
CA ASN A 323 10.89 13.25 -6.36
C ASN A 323 9.46 12.71 -6.18
N PHE A 324 9.00 12.47 -4.94
CA PHE A 324 7.61 12.07 -4.66
C PHE A 324 6.60 13.16 -4.96
N VAL A 325 6.92 14.43 -4.63
CA VAL A 325 6.06 15.57 -4.95
C VAL A 325 5.90 15.70 -6.46
N LEU A 326 7.01 15.66 -7.21
CA LEU A 326 7.00 15.74 -8.66
C LEU A 326 6.33 14.53 -9.32
N TRP A 327 6.51 13.33 -8.76
CA TRP A 327 5.80 12.13 -9.19
C TRP A 327 4.27 12.31 -9.07
N GLY A 328 3.79 12.78 -7.93
CA GLY A 328 2.37 13.08 -7.74
C GLY A 328 1.85 14.15 -8.70
N LEU A 329 2.55 15.26 -8.84
CA LEU A 329 2.19 16.33 -9.77
C LEU A 329 2.23 15.86 -11.24
N GLY A 330 3.16 14.98 -11.60
CA GLY A 330 3.21 14.33 -12.92
C GLY A 330 1.92 13.57 -13.21
N PHE A 331 1.41 12.77 -12.26
CA PHE A 331 0.11 12.12 -12.43
C PHE A 331 -1.06 13.11 -12.49
N ALA A 332 -1.02 14.23 -11.76
CA ALA A 332 -2.03 15.27 -11.91
C ALA A 332 -2.08 15.78 -13.35
N VAL A 333 -0.92 16.08 -13.95
CA VAL A 333 -0.81 16.54 -15.35
C VAL A 333 -1.32 15.48 -16.32
N LEU A 334 -0.91 14.21 -16.15
CA LEU A 334 -1.35 13.11 -17.01
C LEU A 334 -2.87 12.92 -16.98
N LEU A 335 -3.48 12.94 -15.78
CA LEU A 335 -4.93 12.80 -15.62
C LEU A 335 -5.71 13.97 -16.23
N VAL A 336 -5.21 15.19 -16.09
CA VAL A 336 -5.81 16.38 -16.69
C VAL A 336 -5.71 16.31 -18.21
N ALA A 337 -4.53 15.98 -18.75
CA ALA A 337 -4.29 15.84 -20.18
C ALA A 337 -5.12 14.70 -20.78
N GLU A 338 -5.20 13.55 -20.11
CA GLU A 338 -6.06 12.44 -20.52
C GLU A 338 -7.53 12.86 -20.60
N LYS A 339 -8.02 13.58 -19.58
CA LYS A 339 -9.41 14.01 -19.54
C LYS A 339 -9.76 15.10 -20.58
N LEU A 340 -8.86 16.06 -20.82
CA LEU A 340 -9.16 17.25 -21.60
C LEU A 340 -8.66 17.18 -23.05
N VAL A 341 -7.58 16.42 -23.32
CA VAL A 341 -6.88 16.48 -24.60
C VAL A 341 -7.07 15.20 -25.42
N TYR A 342 -6.50 14.09 -24.97
CA TYR A 342 -6.33 12.92 -25.83
C TYR A 342 -7.08 11.65 -25.37
N GLY A 343 -7.76 11.65 -24.24
CA GLY A 343 -8.40 10.43 -23.71
C GLY A 343 -9.43 9.82 -24.66
N ARG A 344 -10.21 10.64 -25.40
CA ARG A 344 -11.15 10.15 -26.42
C ARG A 344 -10.45 9.46 -27.58
N LEU A 345 -9.30 9.99 -28.02
CA LEU A 345 -8.50 9.40 -29.10
C LEU A 345 -7.89 8.08 -28.63
N LEU A 346 -7.34 8.05 -27.40
CA LEU A 346 -6.74 6.87 -26.80
C LEU A 346 -7.73 5.71 -26.69
N GLN A 347 -8.98 5.97 -26.32
CA GLN A 347 -10.03 4.95 -26.21
C GLN A 347 -10.38 4.29 -27.55
N ARG A 348 -10.12 4.95 -28.69
CA ARG A 348 -10.36 4.37 -30.04
C ARG A 348 -9.29 3.34 -30.43
N THR A 349 -8.17 3.29 -29.72
CA THR A 349 -7.09 2.33 -29.99
C THR A 349 -7.30 1.02 -29.21
N HIS A 350 -6.90 -0.12 -29.77
CA HIS A 350 -7.02 -1.40 -29.07
C HIS A 350 -5.78 -1.72 -28.21
N VAL A 351 -4.61 -1.72 -28.79
CA VAL A 351 -3.35 -2.08 -28.14
C VAL A 351 -2.62 -0.85 -27.58
N LEU A 352 -2.57 0.23 -28.36
CA LEU A 352 -1.79 1.43 -28.01
C LEU A 352 -2.16 2.02 -26.64
N LYS A 353 -3.43 1.99 -26.24
CA LYS A 353 -3.88 2.46 -24.93
C LYS A 353 -3.23 1.72 -23.75
N HIS A 354 -3.01 0.41 -23.89
CA HIS A 354 -2.35 -0.40 -22.84
C HIS A 354 -0.84 -0.14 -22.84
N VAL A 355 -0.21 -0.09 -24.02
CA VAL A 355 1.22 0.26 -24.16
C VAL A 355 1.50 1.65 -23.59
N TYR A 356 0.68 2.64 -23.95
CA TYR A 356 0.75 3.99 -23.41
C TYR A 356 0.70 3.99 -21.87
N THR A 357 -0.30 3.31 -21.28
CA THR A 357 -0.48 3.30 -19.84
C THR A 357 0.69 2.62 -19.14
N LEU A 358 1.12 1.44 -19.61
CA LEU A 358 2.26 0.72 -19.04
C LEU A 358 3.55 1.52 -19.16
N LEU A 359 3.81 2.14 -20.31
CA LEU A 359 4.99 2.96 -20.51
C LEU A 359 5.05 4.11 -19.51
N LEU A 360 3.97 4.90 -19.42
CA LEU A 360 3.93 6.05 -18.49
C LEU A 360 4.05 5.63 -17.03
N VAL A 361 3.41 4.53 -16.65
CA VAL A 361 3.51 3.99 -15.29
C VAL A 361 4.95 3.56 -15.00
N THR A 362 5.59 2.82 -15.92
CA THR A 362 6.99 2.39 -15.75
C THR A 362 7.93 3.59 -15.65
N LEU A 363 7.83 4.57 -16.53
CA LEU A 363 8.64 5.80 -16.47
C LEU A 363 8.38 6.59 -15.18
N SER A 364 7.13 6.66 -14.72
CA SER A 364 6.80 7.32 -13.46
C SER A 364 7.41 6.62 -12.24
N PHE A 365 7.51 5.28 -12.29
CA PHE A 365 8.13 4.51 -11.21
C PHE A 365 9.65 4.64 -11.18
N VAL A 366 10.31 5.00 -12.27
CA VAL A 366 11.73 5.42 -12.24
C VAL A 366 11.90 6.66 -11.36
N LEU A 367 11.06 7.69 -11.56
CA LEU A 367 11.05 8.88 -10.71
C LEU A 367 10.72 8.56 -9.24
N PHE A 368 9.80 7.62 -9.02
CA PHE A 368 9.42 7.19 -7.67
C PHE A 368 10.56 6.46 -6.94
N ASN A 369 11.33 5.65 -7.65
CA ASN A 369 12.40 4.82 -7.06
C ASN A 369 13.71 5.57 -6.83
N ALA A 370 13.96 6.63 -7.57
CA ALA A 370 15.20 7.40 -7.50
C ALA A 370 15.35 8.11 -6.14
N ASP A 371 16.57 8.25 -5.65
CA ASP A 371 16.88 8.95 -4.41
C ASP A 371 16.83 10.48 -4.59
N SER A 372 16.92 10.95 -5.83
CA SER A 372 16.81 12.37 -6.18
C SER A 372 16.19 12.61 -7.56
N VAL A 373 15.71 13.82 -7.79
CA VAL A 373 15.21 14.24 -9.10
C VAL A 373 16.31 14.17 -10.17
N SER A 374 17.53 14.56 -9.83
CA SER A 374 18.68 14.50 -10.75
C SER A 374 18.98 13.08 -11.19
N GLU A 375 18.98 12.15 -10.27
CA GLU A 375 19.16 10.72 -10.56
C GLU A 375 18.05 10.19 -11.48
N ALA A 376 16.78 10.52 -11.16
CA ALA A 376 15.63 10.13 -11.97
C ALA A 376 15.77 10.62 -13.43
N VAL A 377 16.15 11.87 -13.60
CA VAL A 377 16.38 12.45 -14.95
C VAL A 377 17.53 11.75 -15.68
N SER A 378 18.61 11.45 -14.96
CA SER A 378 19.75 10.68 -15.52
C SER A 378 19.33 9.28 -15.97
N GLN A 379 18.61 8.54 -15.11
CA GLN A 379 18.12 7.19 -15.43
C GLN A 379 17.13 7.22 -16.62
N LEU A 380 16.19 8.16 -16.61
CA LEU A 380 15.26 8.33 -17.73
C LEU A 380 15.99 8.68 -19.03
N GLY A 381 16.99 9.57 -18.97
CA GLY A 381 17.84 9.88 -20.13
C GLY A 381 18.57 8.65 -20.65
N ALA A 382 19.15 7.86 -19.77
CA ALA A 382 19.88 6.62 -20.09
C ALA A 382 18.97 5.56 -20.76
N MET A 383 17.71 5.45 -20.36
CA MET A 383 16.70 4.58 -20.99
C MET A 383 16.49 4.92 -22.48
N PHE A 384 16.76 6.16 -22.89
CA PHE A 384 16.63 6.62 -24.27
C PHE A 384 17.96 6.92 -24.94
N GLY A 385 19.08 6.37 -24.39
CA GLY A 385 20.41 6.43 -24.98
C GLY A 385 21.21 7.69 -24.70
N ALA A 386 20.76 8.53 -23.76
CA ALA A 386 21.59 9.66 -23.31
C ALA A 386 22.91 9.16 -22.69
N GLY A 387 23.96 9.96 -22.85
CA GLY A 387 25.32 9.62 -22.37
C GLY A 387 26.09 8.68 -23.27
N GLY A 388 25.65 8.40 -24.51
CA GLY A 388 26.36 7.56 -25.48
C GLY A 388 26.40 6.09 -25.09
N LEU A 389 25.47 5.61 -24.31
CA LEU A 389 25.41 4.22 -23.86
C LEU A 389 25.13 3.25 -25.03
N PRO A 390 25.74 2.05 -25.02
CA PRO A 390 25.40 1.01 -25.98
C PRO A 390 23.93 0.57 -25.80
N LEU A 391 23.29 0.13 -26.88
CA LEU A 391 21.91 -0.38 -26.80
C LEU A 391 21.81 -1.61 -25.92
N VAL A 392 22.82 -2.46 -25.95
CA VAL A 392 22.85 -3.77 -25.28
C VAL A 392 24.23 -3.96 -24.62
N SER A 393 24.24 -4.58 -23.45
CA SER A 393 25.46 -4.99 -22.74
C SER A 393 25.46 -6.50 -22.45
N THR A 394 26.60 -7.06 -22.17
CA THR A 394 26.74 -8.49 -21.88
C THR A 394 25.98 -8.89 -20.64
N GLU A 395 26.09 -8.12 -19.54
CA GLU A 395 25.34 -8.37 -18.31
C GLU A 395 23.85 -8.17 -18.53
N GLY A 396 23.42 -7.15 -19.29
CA GLY A 396 22.02 -6.93 -19.61
C GLY A 396 21.38 -8.14 -20.29
N VAL A 397 22.06 -8.76 -21.27
CA VAL A 397 21.60 -9.98 -21.94
C VAL A 397 21.62 -11.18 -21.01
N TYR A 398 22.65 -11.32 -20.20
CA TYR A 398 22.76 -12.38 -19.20
C TYR A 398 21.58 -12.35 -18.24
N TYR A 399 21.28 -11.20 -17.62
CA TYR A 399 20.17 -11.07 -16.69
C TYR A 399 18.81 -11.25 -17.37
N LEU A 400 18.62 -10.74 -18.58
CA LEU A 400 17.38 -10.97 -19.34
C LEU A 400 17.13 -12.47 -19.53
N LYS A 401 18.14 -13.24 -19.91
CA LYS A 401 18.02 -14.69 -20.11
C LYS A 401 17.81 -15.44 -18.80
N SER A 402 18.60 -15.12 -17.77
CA SER A 402 18.57 -15.80 -16.47
C SER A 402 17.24 -15.61 -15.74
N TYR A 403 16.65 -14.41 -15.85
CA TYR A 403 15.39 -14.06 -15.20
C TYR A 403 14.18 -14.11 -16.14
N ALA A 404 14.31 -14.61 -17.37
CA ALA A 404 13.21 -14.67 -18.35
C ALA A 404 11.98 -15.42 -17.81
N GLY A 405 12.18 -16.52 -17.07
CA GLY A 405 11.12 -17.26 -16.41
C GLY A 405 10.37 -16.42 -15.37
N ILE A 406 11.08 -15.68 -14.53
CA ILE A 406 10.50 -14.80 -13.51
C ILE A 406 9.71 -13.67 -14.17
N PHE A 407 10.25 -13.03 -15.21
CA PHE A 407 9.50 -12.02 -15.98
C PHE A 407 8.23 -12.57 -16.60
N LEU A 408 8.27 -13.79 -17.15
CA LEU A 408 7.09 -14.46 -17.72
C LEU A 408 6.03 -14.74 -16.65
N PHE A 409 6.42 -15.36 -15.51
CA PHE A 409 5.49 -15.63 -14.41
C PHE A 409 4.94 -14.34 -13.81
N ALA A 410 5.75 -13.30 -13.65
CA ALA A 410 5.32 -12.00 -13.18
C ALA A 410 4.35 -11.33 -14.17
N ALA A 411 4.63 -11.36 -15.47
CA ALA A 411 3.73 -10.83 -16.49
C ALA A 411 2.36 -11.54 -16.47
N ILE A 412 2.33 -12.88 -16.41
CA ILE A 412 1.09 -13.67 -16.30
C ILE A 412 0.36 -13.36 -14.99
N GLY A 413 1.07 -13.34 -13.86
CA GLY A 413 0.51 -13.08 -12.52
C GLY A 413 -0.02 -11.66 -12.35
N ALA A 414 0.48 -10.70 -13.15
CA ALA A 414 -0.03 -9.33 -13.19
C ALA A 414 -1.36 -9.19 -13.99
N THR A 415 -1.87 -10.29 -14.55
CA THR A 415 -3.13 -10.34 -15.31
C THR A 415 -4.14 -11.28 -14.65
N PRO A 416 -5.45 -11.16 -14.96
CA PRO A 416 -6.48 -12.04 -14.44
C PRO A 416 -6.52 -13.43 -15.14
N LEU A 417 -5.55 -13.76 -16.00
CA LEU A 417 -5.58 -14.99 -16.81
C LEU A 417 -5.70 -16.25 -15.94
N VAL A 418 -4.84 -16.39 -14.93
CA VAL A 418 -4.84 -17.56 -14.04
C VAL A 418 -6.14 -17.64 -13.24
N SER A 419 -6.57 -16.53 -12.65
CA SER A 419 -7.81 -16.46 -11.87
C SER A 419 -9.04 -16.81 -12.73
N ASN A 420 -9.11 -16.28 -13.96
CA ASN A 420 -10.18 -16.57 -14.90
C ASN A 420 -10.17 -18.03 -15.35
N ALA A 421 -8.98 -18.60 -15.60
CA ALA A 421 -8.83 -20.01 -15.97
C ALA A 421 -9.32 -20.93 -14.85
N ILE A 422 -8.87 -20.69 -13.60
CA ILE A 422 -9.32 -21.46 -12.42
C ILE A 422 -10.83 -21.32 -12.23
N SER A 423 -11.37 -20.10 -12.34
CA SER A 423 -12.81 -19.87 -12.21
C SER A 423 -13.64 -20.57 -13.29
N ARG A 424 -13.15 -20.58 -14.55
CA ARG A 424 -13.82 -21.31 -15.64
C ARG A 424 -13.75 -22.81 -15.42
N PHE A 425 -12.60 -23.35 -15.04
CA PHE A 425 -12.41 -24.75 -14.74
C PHE A 425 -13.32 -25.21 -13.60
N GLY A 426 -13.40 -24.45 -12.52
CA GLY A 426 -14.25 -24.74 -11.35
C GLY A 426 -15.76 -24.72 -11.62
N LYS A 427 -16.20 -24.17 -12.77
CA LYS A 427 -17.62 -24.25 -13.19
C LYS A 427 -18.00 -25.61 -13.74
N THR A 428 -17.05 -26.45 -14.14
CA THR A 428 -17.30 -27.81 -14.58
C THR A 428 -17.38 -28.75 -13.38
N ARG A 429 -18.21 -29.78 -13.44
CA ARG A 429 -18.36 -30.80 -12.36
C ARG A 429 -17.02 -31.43 -11.99
N PHE A 430 -16.26 -31.87 -13.00
CA PHE A 430 -14.91 -32.41 -12.81
C PHE A 430 -13.95 -31.39 -12.22
N GLY A 431 -13.95 -30.16 -12.73
CA GLY A 431 -13.09 -29.08 -12.25
C GLY A 431 -13.36 -28.70 -10.79
N ALA A 432 -14.64 -28.64 -10.38
CA ALA A 432 -15.00 -28.37 -9.00
C ALA A 432 -14.44 -29.46 -8.05
N GLN A 433 -14.62 -30.75 -8.41
CA GLN A 433 -14.07 -31.86 -7.63
C GLN A 433 -12.54 -31.87 -7.62
N ALA A 434 -11.90 -31.63 -8.77
CA ALA A 434 -10.45 -31.55 -8.85
C ALA A 434 -9.88 -30.40 -8.00
N LEU A 435 -10.50 -29.22 -8.02
CA LEU A 435 -10.07 -28.07 -7.22
C LEU A 435 -10.19 -28.32 -5.71
N THR A 436 -11.16 -29.13 -5.28
CA THR A 436 -11.29 -29.48 -3.84
C THR A 436 -10.05 -30.21 -3.32
N VAL A 437 -9.39 -31.01 -4.17
CA VAL A 437 -8.16 -31.74 -3.81
C VAL A 437 -6.90 -30.96 -4.18
N LEU A 438 -6.87 -30.37 -5.39
CA LEU A 438 -5.66 -29.71 -5.89
C LEU A 438 -5.37 -28.40 -5.16
N GLN A 439 -6.38 -27.61 -4.77
CA GLN A 439 -6.17 -26.33 -4.12
C GLN A 439 -5.40 -26.47 -2.80
N PRO A 440 -5.76 -27.33 -1.85
CA PRO A 440 -4.98 -27.53 -0.63
C PRO A 440 -3.55 -27.99 -0.91
N LEU A 441 -3.35 -28.92 -1.86
CA LEU A 441 -2.03 -29.42 -2.22
C LEU A 441 -1.14 -28.31 -2.80
N VAL A 442 -1.69 -27.50 -3.70
CA VAL A 442 -0.98 -26.35 -4.29
C VAL A 442 -0.65 -25.33 -3.20
N MET A 443 -1.57 -25.03 -2.27
CA MET A 443 -1.30 -24.10 -1.17
C MET A 443 -0.19 -24.61 -0.25
N LEU A 444 -0.17 -25.90 0.06
CA LEU A 444 0.91 -26.51 0.86
C LEU A 444 2.25 -26.48 0.11
N ALA A 445 2.26 -26.79 -1.18
CA ALA A 445 3.48 -26.71 -2.00
C ALA A 445 4.02 -25.27 -2.08
N LEU A 446 3.14 -24.28 -2.28
CA LEU A 446 3.53 -22.85 -2.28
C LEU A 446 4.06 -22.41 -0.91
N LEU A 447 3.43 -22.83 0.19
CA LEU A 447 3.90 -22.51 1.53
C LEU A 447 5.26 -23.16 1.80
N ALA A 448 5.47 -24.41 1.40
CA ALA A 448 6.76 -25.10 1.51
C ALA A 448 7.85 -24.39 0.69
N ALA A 449 7.55 -24.02 -0.56
CA ALA A 449 8.47 -23.25 -1.40
C ALA A 449 8.83 -21.90 -0.77
N CYS A 450 7.83 -21.13 -0.32
CA CYS A 450 8.06 -19.87 0.38
C CYS A 450 8.93 -20.07 1.62
N THR A 451 8.69 -21.13 2.40
CA THR A 451 9.50 -21.44 3.59
C THR A 451 10.94 -21.74 3.22
N ALA A 452 11.17 -22.56 2.18
CA ALA A 452 12.52 -22.85 1.71
C ALA A 452 13.28 -21.56 1.31
N PHE A 453 12.64 -20.69 0.53
CA PHE A 453 13.22 -19.38 0.16
C PHE A 453 13.48 -18.48 1.37
N LEU A 454 12.61 -18.48 2.39
CA LEU A 454 12.79 -17.66 3.60
C LEU A 454 13.87 -18.19 4.53
N VAL A 455 14.14 -19.49 4.51
CA VAL A 455 15.23 -20.12 5.29
C VAL A 455 16.57 -19.91 4.61
N ASP A 456 16.62 -20.05 3.28
CA ASP A 456 17.84 -19.87 2.47
C ASP A 456 18.21 -18.38 2.34
N GLY A 457 17.23 -17.52 2.12
CA GLY A 457 17.42 -16.10 1.89
C GLY A 457 17.51 -15.28 3.17
N SER A 458 18.67 -14.70 3.46
CA SER A 458 18.86 -13.70 4.52
C SER A 458 18.16 -12.35 4.20
N PHE A 459 17.68 -12.19 2.96
CA PHE A 459 17.21 -10.93 2.44
C PHE A 459 15.68 -10.93 2.20
N ASN A 460 14.97 -10.17 3.01
CA ASN A 460 13.52 -10.04 2.93
C ASN A 460 13.12 -8.56 3.06
N PRO A 461 13.41 -7.73 2.03
CA PRO A 461 13.15 -6.31 2.06
C PRO A 461 11.65 -6.03 2.06
N ILE A 462 11.22 -5.00 2.77
CA ILE A 462 9.92 -4.37 2.57
C ILE A 462 10.17 -2.99 1.98
N LEU A 463 9.71 -2.79 0.76
CA LEU A 463 9.85 -1.53 0.06
C LEU A 463 9.17 -0.38 0.82
N TYR A 464 8.07 -0.68 1.52
CA TYR A 464 7.28 0.31 2.28
C TYR A 464 8.01 0.93 3.49
N PHE A 465 9.11 0.36 3.95
CA PHE A 465 9.95 0.99 4.98
C PHE A 465 10.90 2.05 4.43
N ARG A 466 10.98 2.15 3.12
CA ARG A 466 11.79 3.18 2.44
C ARG A 466 11.04 4.52 2.29
N PHE A 467 9.73 4.54 2.50
CA PHE A 467 8.84 5.69 2.20
C PHE A 467 8.19 6.30 3.44
#